data_e2102a499ff393abbdb27510e6b8c935
#
_entry.id   e2102a499ff393abbdb27510e6b8c935
#
_cell.length_a   1.000
_cell.length_b   1.000
_cell.length_c   1.000
_cell.angle_alpha   90.00
_cell.angle_beta   90.00
_cell.angle_gamma   90.00
#
_symmetry.space_group_name_H-M   'P 1'
#
loop_
_entity.id
_entity.type
_entity.pdbx_description
1 polymer ?
#
loop_
_entity_poly.entity_id
_entity_poly.type
_entity_poly.pdbx_seq_one_letter_code
_entity_poly.pdbx_strand_id
1 'polypeptide(L)'
;MALASGLLVGLQRERTHADLAGIRTFPLIAIFGAMCAVLARAVVGFPTDAAAVGMPGVLIIAGGLVAISIVVLTGNLIRLTFKSNDGEPPGLTTEVAILVIFSCGVMVGLQLYAPGVAIAAATAVLLHLKASLQRLTKSLSDNDVRAVMQFAVIALVIFPVIPNQPMGPYNAINPYKLWLMVVLVTGISLCGYVALRVFGSKAGTYLAAFLGGLVSSTATTVSLSRLAKSKGASTASAAPAIAIANSVMLVRVMVLAFAAAQGSSATILIALGAVLAASAVGAAGGVLLSGKQREKAEAIAAENQKNPTELKSALIFAGLFAVVQVLVIAGKEQLGRAGLFGIAALSGLTDMDAITLSTGGMARAGEVDGATAAIAIVIAAIMNTLVKLAIAGSLGGGALAARLGAIFLLPLAAGVIAIVSLSVVGDDAGKKEPREQPAGWTVPAVTPRGRNV
;
A
#
# COMPACT_ATOMS: atom_id res chain seq x y z
N MET A 1 6.17 -1.38 33.17
CA MET A 1 6.38 -1.10 31.73
C MET A 1 7.82 -0.65 31.44
N ALA A 2 8.41 0.33 32.14
CA ALA A 2 9.80 0.77 31.89
C ALA A 2 10.81 -0.39 31.96
N LEU A 3 10.73 -1.23 32.97
CA LEU A 3 11.57 -2.43 33.10
C LEU A 3 11.41 -3.37 31.90
N ALA A 4 10.18 -3.63 31.45
CA ALA A 4 9.91 -4.49 30.30
C ALA A 4 10.47 -3.92 28.98
N SER A 5 10.35 -2.60 28.76
CA SER A 5 10.94 -1.91 27.62
C SER A 5 12.47 -2.04 27.58
N GLY A 6 13.12 -1.86 28.74
CA GLY A 6 14.56 -2.06 28.88
C GLY A 6 14.99 -3.51 28.69
N LEU A 7 14.23 -4.49 29.23
CA LEU A 7 14.51 -5.91 29.06
C LEU A 7 14.44 -6.33 27.58
N LEU A 8 13.48 -5.84 26.82
CA LEU A 8 13.34 -6.17 25.41
C LEU A 8 14.60 -5.80 24.60
N VAL A 9 15.13 -4.60 24.82
CA VAL A 9 16.35 -4.13 24.17
C VAL A 9 17.59 -4.80 24.75
N GLY A 10 17.63 -4.99 26.07
CA GLY A 10 18.72 -5.67 26.79
C GLY A 10 18.91 -7.12 26.34
N LEU A 11 17.82 -7.88 26.16
CA LEU A 11 17.84 -9.26 25.67
C LEU A 11 18.40 -9.34 24.23
N GLN A 12 18.03 -8.36 23.38
CA GLN A 12 18.57 -8.29 22.03
C GLN A 12 20.07 -8.01 22.03
N ARG A 13 20.56 -7.18 22.95
CA ARG A 13 21.97 -6.80 23.03
C ARG A 13 22.83 -7.93 23.61
N GLU A 14 22.34 -8.66 24.57
CA GLU A 14 23.03 -9.84 25.14
C GLU A 14 23.33 -10.89 24.06
N ARG A 15 22.38 -11.15 23.17
CA ARG A 15 22.55 -12.08 22.04
C ARG A 15 23.59 -11.64 21.01
N THR A 16 23.91 -10.36 20.95
CA THR A 16 24.87 -9.80 19.96
C THR A 16 26.24 -9.54 20.56
N HIS A 17 26.54 -10.06 21.78
CA HIS A 17 27.82 -9.87 22.50
C HIS A 17 28.26 -8.40 22.57
N ALA A 18 27.32 -7.50 22.87
CA ALA A 18 27.62 -6.06 22.97
C ALA A 18 28.26 -5.79 24.33
N ASP A 19 29.54 -5.50 24.33
CA ASP A 19 30.38 -5.33 25.54
C ASP A 19 30.00 -4.14 26.46
N LEU A 20 29.19 -3.16 26.02
CA LEU A 20 28.90 -1.95 26.83
C LEU A 20 27.66 -2.06 27.70
N ALA A 21 26.57 -2.66 27.22
CA ALA A 21 25.32 -2.72 27.94
C ALA A 21 24.52 -3.96 27.49
N GLY A 22 24.15 -4.81 28.46
CA GLY A 22 23.41 -6.06 28.25
C GLY A 22 22.04 -6.04 28.93
N ILE A 23 21.52 -7.24 29.17
CA ILE A 23 20.19 -7.50 29.74
C ILE A 23 19.96 -6.85 31.12
N ARG A 24 21.01 -6.53 31.86
CA ARG A 24 20.93 -5.88 33.17
C ARG A 24 20.94 -4.35 33.09
N THR A 25 21.71 -3.80 32.15
CA THR A 25 21.96 -2.36 32.05
C THR A 25 20.77 -1.60 31.44
N PHE A 26 20.19 -2.10 30.34
CA PHE A 26 19.07 -1.42 29.70
C PHE A 26 17.82 -1.29 30.58
N PRO A 27 17.40 -2.30 31.37
CA PRO A 27 16.30 -2.14 32.32
C PRO A 27 16.58 -1.08 33.38
N LEU A 28 17.81 -1.03 33.91
CA LEU A 28 18.20 -0.02 34.90
C LEU A 28 18.15 1.41 34.34
N ILE A 29 18.57 1.58 33.08
CA ILE A 29 18.48 2.87 32.37
C ILE A 29 17.02 3.30 32.18
N ALA A 30 16.14 2.36 31.76
CA ALA A 30 14.72 2.64 31.61
C ALA A 30 14.05 3.01 32.96
N ILE A 31 14.39 2.28 34.04
CA ILE A 31 13.91 2.60 35.40
C ILE A 31 14.40 3.96 35.83
N PHE A 32 15.68 4.27 35.61
CA PHE A 32 16.26 5.57 35.97
C PHE A 32 15.55 6.71 35.23
N GLY A 33 15.25 6.56 33.93
CA GLY A 33 14.45 7.52 33.20
C GLY A 33 13.04 7.71 33.80
N ALA A 34 12.37 6.60 34.14
CA ALA A 34 11.07 6.67 34.81
C ALA A 34 11.12 7.33 36.18
N MET A 35 12.18 7.07 36.97
CA MET A 35 12.40 7.75 38.24
C MET A 35 12.59 9.26 38.07
N CYS A 36 13.38 9.70 37.09
CA CYS A 36 13.54 11.13 36.79
C CYS A 36 12.19 11.79 36.48
N ALA A 37 11.34 11.12 35.71
CA ALA A 37 10.02 11.62 35.36
C ALA A 37 9.07 11.68 36.59
N VAL A 38 9.09 10.66 37.45
CA VAL A 38 8.29 10.65 38.69
C VAL A 38 8.74 11.74 39.63
N LEU A 39 10.06 11.95 39.84
CA LEU A 39 10.62 13.03 40.63
C LEU A 39 10.27 14.40 40.05
N ALA A 40 10.34 14.54 38.71
CA ALA A 40 9.95 15.76 38.03
C ALA A 40 8.49 16.16 38.28
N ARG A 41 7.59 15.18 38.31
CA ARG A 41 6.17 15.39 38.67
C ARG A 41 5.98 15.67 40.16
N ALA A 42 6.71 14.99 41.00
CA ALA A 42 6.62 15.19 42.46
C ALA A 42 6.98 16.61 42.87
N VAL A 43 7.99 17.23 42.28
CA VAL A 43 8.41 18.62 42.55
C VAL A 43 7.31 19.63 42.17
N VAL A 44 6.46 19.33 41.24
CA VAL A 44 5.34 20.20 40.80
C VAL A 44 4.01 19.81 41.49
N GLY A 45 4.04 18.86 42.45
CA GLY A 45 2.86 18.46 43.23
C GLY A 45 1.92 17.50 42.48
N PHE A 46 2.42 16.64 41.61
CA PHE A 46 1.65 15.67 40.81
C PHE A 46 0.45 16.29 40.11
N PRO A 47 0.67 17.17 39.13
CA PRO A 47 -0.41 17.81 38.38
C PRO A 47 -1.34 16.77 37.73
N THR A 48 -2.62 17.14 37.58
CA THR A 48 -3.65 16.29 36.95
C THR A 48 -3.30 15.95 35.51
N ASP A 49 -2.64 16.87 34.80
CA ASP A 49 -2.03 16.57 33.49
C ASP A 49 -0.69 15.89 33.71
N ALA A 50 -0.62 14.61 33.33
CA ALA A 50 0.57 13.78 33.48
C ALA A 50 1.81 14.29 32.72
N ALA A 51 1.59 15.06 31.65
CA ALA A 51 2.65 15.67 30.83
C ALA A 51 3.16 17.03 31.37
N ALA A 52 2.45 17.66 32.33
CA ALA A 52 2.82 18.95 32.88
C ALA A 52 3.92 18.80 33.93
N VAL A 53 5.13 19.11 33.56
CA VAL A 53 6.35 18.91 34.42
C VAL A 53 6.94 20.23 34.96
N GLY A 54 6.54 21.38 34.47
CA GLY A 54 7.13 22.67 34.83
C GLY A 54 8.65 22.75 34.59
N MET A 55 9.21 23.95 34.76
CA MET A 55 10.64 24.17 34.52
C MET A 55 11.56 23.34 35.48
N PRO A 56 11.26 23.20 36.80
CA PRO A 56 12.09 22.38 37.68
C PRO A 56 12.11 20.90 37.30
N GLY A 57 10.97 20.37 36.86
CA GLY A 57 10.89 18.98 36.40
C GLY A 57 11.65 18.73 35.10
N VAL A 58 11.63 19.69 34.17
CA VAL A 58 12.44 19.62 32.91
C VAL A 58 13.94 19.56 33.29
N LEU A 59 14.39 20.32 34.26
CA LEU A 59 15.79 20.29 34.71
C LEU A 59 16.19 18.94 35.32
N ILE A 60 15.29 18.27 36.04
CA ILE A 60 15.53 16.91 36.57
C ILE A 60 15.72 15.90 35.46
N ILE A 61 14.82 15.92 34.47
CA ILE A 61 14.90 15.01 33.30
C ILE A 61 16.17 15.28 32.49
N ALA A 62 16.47 16.55 32.21
CA ALA A 62 17.67 16.96 31.51
C ALA A 62 18.95 16.56 32.29
N GLY A 63 18.98 16.75 33.60
CA GLY A 63 20.08 16.32 34.47
C GLY A 63 20.29 14.80 34.40
N GLY A 64 19.22 14.02 34.43
CA GLY A 64 19.26 12.57 34.25
C GLY A 64 19.83 12.14 32.88
N LEU A 65 19.42 12.83 31.82
CA LEU A 65 19.95 12.59 30.49
C LEU A 65 21.44 12.90 30.37
N VAL A 66 21.88 14.02 30.97
CA VAL A 66 23.29 14.41 31.03
C VAL A 66 24.09 13.39 31.84
N ALA A 67 23.60 12.94 32.99
CA ALA A 67 24.26 11.93 33.80
C ALA A 67 24.49 10.62 33.03
N ILE A 68 23.47 10.10 32.34
CA ILE A 68 23.61 8.92 31.48
C ILE A 68 24.60 9.17 30.33
N SER A 69 24.56 10.34 29.71
CA SER A 69 25.49 10.70 28.65
C SER A 69 26.95 10.73 29.11
N ILE A 70 27.20 11.22 30.32
CA ILE A 70 28.54 11.21 30.94
C ILE A 70 29.00 9.79 31.22
N VAL A 71 28.15 8.92 31.75
CA VAL A 71 28.48 7.50 32.00
C VAL A 71 28.83 6.79 30.69
N VAL A 72 28.06 7.01 29.64
CA VAL A 72 28.30 6.43 28.30
C VAL A 72 29.63 6.95 27.73
N LEU A 73 29.85 8.27 27.79
CA LEU A 73 31.09 8.89 27.31
C LEU A 73 32.33 8.35 28.06
N THR A 74 32.24 8.30 29.42
CA THR A 74 33.33 7.76 30.25
C THR A 74 33.61 6.30 29.92
N GLY A 75 32.58 5.48 29.82
CA GLY A 75 32.72 4.07 29.41
C GLY A 75 33.40 3.92 28.06
N ASN A 76 33.08 4.81 27.11
CA ASN A 76 33.68 4.79 25.77
C ASN A 76 35.13 5.25 25.78
N LEU A 77 35.45 6.32 26.56
CA LEU A 77 36.84 6.80 26.73
C LEU A 77 37.74 5.73 27.37
N ILE A 78 37.24 5.04 28.39
CA ILE A 78 37.98 3.93 29.03
C ILE A 78 38.29 2.83 28.03
N ARG A 79 37.33 2.47 27.19
CA ARG A 79 37.53 1.49 26.13
C ARG A 79 38.58 1.90 25.11
N LEU A 80 38.52 3.15 24.64
CA LEU A 80 39.49 3.65 23.69
C LEU A 80 40.92 3.71 24.29
N THR A 81 41.02 3.90 25.60
CA THR A 81 42.34 3.99 26.26
C THR A 81 42.93 2.61 26.58
N PHE A 82 42.10 1.59 26.89
CA PHE A 82 42.59 0.29 27.38
C PHE A 82 42.48 -0.84 26.36
N LYS A 83 41.79 -0.67 25.22
CA LYS A 83 41.67 -1.72 24.19
C LYS A 83 42.65 -1.44 23.05
N SER A 84 43.80 -2.11 23.13
CA SER A 84 44.84 -2.16 22.09
C SER A 84 44.35 -2.98 20.87
N ASN A 85 44.52 -2.41 19.70
CA ASN A 85 44.78 -2.95 18.35
C ASN A 85 43.92 -3.98 17.62
N ASP A 86 42.93 -4.65 18.19
CA ASP A 86 42.21 -5.71 17.42
C ASP A 86 40.69 -5.54 17.50
N GLY A 87 40.11 -4.59 16.77
CA GLY A 87 38.66 -4.52 16.66
C GLY A 87 38.13 -3.29 15.93
N GLU A 88 37.07 -3.51 15.13
CA GLU A 88 36.28 -2.42 14.53
C GLU A 88 35.90 -1.38 15.59
N PRO A 89 35.94 -0.07 15.27
CA PRO A 89 35.54 0.98 16.21
C PRO A 89 34.13 0.71 16.74
N PRO A 90 33.89 0.89 18.07
CA PRO A 90 32.58 0.61 18.68
C PRO A 90 31.53 1.45 17.97
N GLY A 91 30.55 0.80 17.36
CA GLY A 91 29.51 1.50 16.66
C GLY A 91 28.62 2.29 17.62
N LEU A 92 28.38 3.57 17.36
CA LEU A 92 27.53 4.50 18.10
C LEU A 92 26.10 4.00 18.41
N THR A 93 25.67 2.90 17.76
CA THR A 93 24.30 2.36 17.87
C THR A 93 23.92 1.94 19.30
N THR A 94 24.85 1.46 20.10
CA THR A 94 24.57 1.09 21.51
C THR A 94 24.38 2.31 22.37
N GLU A 95 25.17 3.32 22.18
CA GLU A 95 25.11 4.60 22.89
C GLU A 95 23.78 5.31 22.61
N VAL A 96 23.42 5.42 21.34
CA VAL A 96 22.12 5.98 20.93
C VAL A 96 20.96 5.16 21.53
N ALA A 97 21.05 3.83 21.53
CA ALA A 97 20.02 2.98 22.12
C ALA A 97 19.86 3.21 23.63
N ILE A 98 20.94 3.47 24.36
CA ILE A 98 20.91 3.83 25.79
C ILE A 98 20.10 5.11 26.01
N LEU A 99 20.37 6.16 25.22
CA LEU A 99 19.67 7.45 25.31
C LEU A 99 18.18 7.30 24.96
N VAL A 100 17.87 6.51 23.93
CA VAL A 100 16.48 6.23 23.52
C VAL A 100 15.74 5.49 24.63
N ILE A 101 16.35 4.47 25.25
CA ILE A 101 15.70 3.71 26.32
C ILE A 101 15.53 4.52 27.59
N PHE A 102 16.45 5.42 27.92
CA PHE A 102 16.25 6.40 28.98
C PHE A 102 15.00 7.25 28.69
N SER A 103 14.89 7.79 27.47
CA SER A 103 13.74 8.60 27.05
C SER A 103 12.42 7.80 27.07
N CYS A 104 12.44 6.54 26.69
CA CYS A 104 11.28 5.65 26.83
C CYS A 104 10.89 5.46 28.29
N GLY A 105 11.87 5.35 29.20
CA GLY A 105 11.63 5.32 30.64
C GLY A 105 10.96 6.60 31.14
N VAL A 106 11.45 7.77 30.72
CA VAL A 106 10.84 9.07 30.99
C VAL A 106 9.39 9.11 30.51
N MET A 107 9.11 8.70 29.26
CA MET A 107 7.75 8.65 28.73
C MET A 107 6.83 7.78 29.59
N VAL A 108 7.30 6.61 30.02
CA VAL A 108 6.52 5.72 30.89
C VAL A 108 6.25 6.39 32.25
N GLY A 109 7.23 7.09 32.84
CA GLY A 109 7.07 7.85 34.10
C GLY A 109 6.10 9.02 33.97
N LEU A 110 6.00 9.63 32.78
CA LEU A 110 5.02 10.64 32.41
C LEU A 110 3.66 10.03 31.98
N GLN A 111 3.44 8.73 32.17
CA GLN A 111 2.21 8.01 31.78
C GLN A 111 1.95 7.94 30.26
N LEU A 112 2.91 8.30 29.44
CA LEU A 112 2.87 8.13 27.97
C LEU A 112 3.29 6.70 27.61
N TYR A 113 2.49 5.72 28.02
CA TYR A 113 2.83 4.29 27.91
C TYR A 113 2.93 3.81 26.47
N ALA A 114 1.94 4.14 25.63
CA ALA A 114 1.87 3.65 24.25
C ALA A 114 3.07 4.11 23.40
N PRO A 115 3.42 5.41 23.31
CA PRO A 115 4.58 5.84 22.55
C PRO A 115 5.90 5.34 23.18
N GLY A 116 6.04 5.29 24.51
CA GLY A 116 7.24 4.80 25.18
C GLY A 116 7.54 3.33 24.84
N VAL A 117 6.52 2.46 24.92
CA VAL A 117 6.65 1.04 24.57
C VAL A 117 6.86 0.85 23.07
N ALA A 118 6.15 1.60 22.22
CA ALA A 118 6.28 1.50 20.76
C ALA A 118 7.71 1.86 20.29
N ILE A 119 8.29 2.95 20.84
CA ILE A 119 9.67 3.37 20.52
C ILE A 119 10.68 2.34 21.02
N ALA A 120 10.51 1.78 22.23
CA ALA A 120 11.38 0.73 22.74
C ALA A 120 11.33 -0.54 21.89
N ALA A 121 10.11 -0.97 21.47
CA ALA A 121 9.94 -2.11 20.58
C ALA A 121 10.57 -1.85 19.20
N ALA A 122 10.35 -0.68 18.60
CA ALA A 122 10.99 -0.29 17.35
C ALA A 122 12.52 -0.30 17.45
N THR A 123 13.06 0.21 18.56
CA THR A 123 14.51 0.19 18.84
C THR A 123 15.04 -1.24 18.90
N ALA A 124 14.37 -2.14 19.62
CA ALA A 124 14.76 -3.55 19.69
C ALA A 124 14.74 -4.24 18.32
N VAL A 125 13.71 -3.98 17.49
CA VAL A 125 13.60 -4.50 16.13
C VAL A 125 14.73 -3.96 15.24
N LEU A 126 15.00 -2.66 15.28
CA LEU A 126 16.09 -2.05 14.48
C LEU A 126 17.46 -2.62 14.87
N LEU A 127 17.71 -2.81 16.17
CA LEU A 127 18.94 -3.44 16.64
C LEU A 127 19.03 -4.91 16.22
N HIS A 128 17.91 -5.64 16.25
CA HIS A 128 17.85 -7.03 15.78
C HIS A 128 18.16 -7.13 14.29
N LEU A 129 17.64 -6.22 13.50
CA LEU A 129 17.84 -6.18 12.05
C LEU A 129 19.24 -5.67 11.64
N LYS A 130 20.05 -5.14 12.58
CA LYS A 130 21.36 -4.52 12.27
C LYS A 130 22.23 -5.39 11.35
N ALA A 131 22.42 -6.67 11.71
CA ALA A 131 23.26 -7.58 10.93
C ALA A 131 22.67 -7.88 9.54
N SER A 132 21.34 -7.97 9.44
CA SER A 132 20.65 -8.17 8.16
C SER A 132 20.71 -6.91 7.29
N LEU A 133 20.51 -5.74 7.88
CA LEU A 133 20.63 -4.45 7.21
C LEU A 133 22.07 -4.19 6.72
N GLN A 134 23.08 -4.51 7.53
CA GLN A 134 24.49 -4.39 7.13
C GLN A 134 24.85 -5.34 5.99
N ARG A 135 24.34 -6.57 5.99
CA ARG A 135 24.50 -7.51 4.87
C ARG A 135 23.82 -6.98 3.61
N LEU A 136 22.60 -6.48 3.75
CA LEU A 136 21.87 -5.86 2.64
C LEU A 136 22.65 -4.68 2.07
N THR A 137 23.13 -3.75 2.92
CA THR A 137 23.89 -2.57 2.48
C THR A 137 25.20 -2.94 1.76
N LYS A 138 25.93 -3.96 2.27
CA LYS A 138 27.16 -4.47 1.62
C LYS A 138 26.86 -5.15 0.27
N SER A 139 25.64 -5.63 0.05
CA SER A 139 25.20 -6.25 -1.21
C SER A 139 24.64 -5.23 -2.23
N LEU A 140 24.35 -4.00 -1.80
CA LEU A 140 23.85 -2.93 -2.67
C LEU A 140 25.00 -2.25 -3.40
N SER A 141 24.82 -2.05 -4.70
CA SER A 141 25.74 -1.20 -5.49
C SER A 141 25.44 0.29 -5.26
N ASP A 142 26.35 1.16 -5.63
CA ASP A 142 26.15 2.62 -5.56
C ASP A 142 24.91 3.07 -6.34
N ASN A 143 24.57 2.39 -7.43
CA ASN A 143 23.36 2.65 -8.19
C ASN A 143 22.10 2.28 -7.42
N ASP A 144 22.13 1.23 -6.59
CA ASP A 144 21.00 0.81 -5.76
C ASP A 144 20.74 1.85 -4.66
N VAL A 145 21.79 2.31 -4.01
CA VAL A 145 21.70 3.37 -2.98
C VAL A 145 21.13 4.65 -3.60
N ARG A 146 21.62 5.03 -4.80
CA ARG A 146 21.09 6.18 -5.54
C ARG A 146 19.59 6.02 -5.84
N ALA A 147 19.14 4.85 -6.25
CA ALA A 147 17.75 4.57 -6.54
C ALA A 147 16.87 4.70 -5.27
N VAL A 148 17.32 4.15 -4.14
CA VAL A 148 16.63 4.29 -2.84
C VAL A 148 16.56 5.76 -2.43
N MET A 149 17.66 6.51 -2.56
CA MET A 149 17.68 7.95 -2.23
C MET A 149 16.76 8.77 -3.14
N GLN A 150 16.74 8.50 -4.44
CA GLN A 150 15.81 9.14 -5.37
C GLN A 150 14.35 8.85 -4.96
N PHE A 151 14.02 7.61 -4.63
CA PHE A 151 12.69 7.26 -4.14
C PHE A 151 12.35 7.98 -2.83
N ALA A 152 13.30 8.06 -1.88
CA ALA A 152 13.11 8.78 -0.61
C ALA A 152 12.80 10.27 -0.85
N VAL A 153 13.50 10.93 -1.77
CA VAL A 153 13.20 12.32 -2.14
C VAL A 153 11.80 12.46 -2.72
N ILE A 154 11.41 11.57 -3.63
CA ILE A 154 10.08 11.59 -4.28
C ILE A 154 8.96 11.37 -3.26
N ALA A 155 9.14 10.41 -2.31
CA ALA A 155 8.11 9.98 -1.38
C ALA A 155 8.09 10.75 -0.06
N LEU A 156 9.24 11.17 0.46
CA LEU A 156 9.35 11.78 1.79
C LEU A 156 9.54 13.30 1.75
N VAL A 157 10.10 13.83 0.66
CA VAL A 157 10.35 15.28 0.54
C VAL A 157 9.28 15.95 -0.32
N ILE A 158 9.05 15.45 -1.54
CA ILE A 158 8.15 16.09 -2.49
C ILE A 158 6.68 15.78 -2.15
N PHE A 159 6.34 14.52 -1.94
CA PHE A 159 4.96 14.08 -1.76
C PHE A 159 4.20 14.77 -0.61
N PRO A 160 4.76 14.99 0.61
CA PRO A 160 4.04 15.65 1.69
C PRO A 160 3.74 17.14 1.44
N VAL A 161 4.47 17.78 0.52
CA VAL A 161 4.30 19.21 0.22
C VAL A 161 3.24 19.45 -0.86
N ILE A 162 2.80 18.40 -1.57
CA ILE A 162 1.86 18.51 -2.67
C ILE A 162 0.44 18.71 -2.16
N PRO A 163 -0.30 19.74 -2.65
CA PRO A 163 -1.64 20.03 -2.20
C PRO A 163 -2.63 18.93 -2.59
N ASN A 164 -3.45 18.50 -1.63
CA ASN A 164 -4.52 17.53 -1.85
C ASN A 164 -5.85 18.23 -2.10
N GLN A 165 -5.93 18.99 -3.19
CA GLN A 165 -7.13 19.70 -3.62
C GLN A 165 -7.38 19.45 -5.10
N PRO A 166 -8.65 19.23 -5.52
CA PRO A 166 -9.01 19.16 -6.93
C PRO A 166 -8.79 20.51 -7.59
N MET A 167 -8.20 20.51 -8.78
CA MET A 167 -7.94 21.71 -9.58
C MET A 167 -7.97 21.42 -11.08
N GLY A 168 -7.87 22.47 -11.90
CA GLY A 168 -7.90 22.38 -13.37
C GLY A 168 -9.30 22.23 -13.94
N PRO A 169 -9.42 21.87 -15.25
CA PRO A 169 -10.71 21.70 -15.92
C PRO A 169 -11.57 20.66 -15.19
N TYR A 170 -12.83 20.99 -14.94
CA TYR A 170 -13.81 20.14 -14.24
C TYR A 170 -13.37 19.69 -12.83
N ASN A 171 -12.42 20.38 -12.18
CA ASN A 171 -11.79 19.90 -10.95
C ASN A 171 -11.27 18.44 -11.03
N ALA A 172 -10.87 18.02 -12.23
CA ALA A 172 -10.51 16.66 -12.54
C ALA A 172 -9.13 16.29 -12.02
N ILE A 173 -8.22 17.24 -11.88
CA ILE A 173 -6.81 17.02 -11.58
C ILE A 173 -6.59 17.23 -10.09
N ASN A 174 -6.13 16.18 -9.40
CA ASN A 174 -5.66 16.29 -8.04
C ASN A 174 -4.14 16.01 -8.03
N PRO A 175 -3.28 17.02 -7.79
CA PRO A 175 -1.82 16.85 -7.83
C PRO A 175 -1.31 15.80 -6.84
N TYR A 176 -1.90 15.70 -5.64
CA TYR A 176 -1.57 14.69 -4.64
C TYR A 176 -1.81 13.28 -5.19
N LYS A 177 -2.97 13.02 -5.82
CA LYS A 177 -3.29 11.72 -6.42
C LYS A 177 -2.37 11.38 -7.58
N LEU A 178 -2.03 12.37 -8.42
CA LEU A 178 -1.07 12.17 -9.52
C LEU A 178 0.33 11.85 -9.00
N TRP A 179 0.80 12.59 -7.99
CA TRP A 179 2.10 12.32 -7.41
C TRP A 179 2.13 10.99 -6.64
N LEU A 180 1.03 10.63 -5.99
CA LEU A 180 0.87 9.31 -5.38
C LEU A 180 1.09 8.19 -6.42
N MET A 181 0.59 8.36 -7.66
CA MET A 181 0.88 7.41 -8.75
C MET A 181 2.37 7.34 -9.07
N VAL A 182 3.08 8.47 -9.08
CA VAL A 182 4.54 8.48 -9.26
C VAL A 182 5.24 7.70 -8.14
N VAL A 183 4.85 7.95 -6.88
CA VAL A 183 5.38 7.24 -5.70
C VAL A 183 5.09 5.74 -5.80
N LEU A 184 3.86 5.36 -6.16
CA LEU A 184 3.47 3.94 -6.28
C LEU A 184 4.24 3.23 -7.41
N VAL A 185 4.33 3.83 -8.59
CA VAL A 185 5.06 3.22 -9.73
C VAL A 185 6.54 3.04 -9.41
N THR A 186 7.17 4.08 -8.85
CA THR A 186 8.60 4.02 -8.49
C THR A 186 8.84 3.09 -7.31
N GLY A 187 7.96 3.11 -6.30
CA GLY A 187 8.03 2.24 -5.12
C GLY A 187 7.85 0.76 -5.47
N ILE A 188 6.86 0.42 -6.30
CA ILE A 188 6.64 -0.96 -6.77
C ILE A 188 7.84 -1.43 -7.60
N SER A 189 8.39 -0.57 -8.46
CA SER A 189 9.59 -0.89 -9.23
C SER A 189 10.79 -1.17 -8.33
N LEU A 190 10.99 -0.35 -7.30
CA LEU A 190 12.06 -0.53 -6.31
C LEU A 190 11.85 -1.80 -5.47
N CYS A 191 10.62 -2.05 -4.97
CA CYS A 191 10.29 -3.27 -4.25
C CYS A 191 10.49 -4.52 -5.12
N GLY A 192 10.09 -4.47 -6.38
CA GLY A 192 10.33 -5.53 -7.35
C GLY A 192 11.81 -5.80 -7.56
N TYR A 193 12.62 -4.75 -7.68
CA TYR A 193 14.07 -4.86 -7.80
C TYR A 193 14.71 -5.52 -6.56
N VAL A 194 14.33 -5.07 -5.36
CA VAL A 194 14.82 -5.66 -4.09
C VAL A 194 14.37 -7.12 -3.98
N ALA A 195 13.11 -7.41 -4.31
CA ALA A 195 12.57 -8.77 -4.28
C ALA A 195 13.34 -9.71 -5.25
N LEU A 196 13.66 -9.23 -6.46
CA LEU A 196 14.50 -9.99 -7.41
C LEU A 196 15.88 -10.30 -6.84
N ARG A 197 16.48 -9.34 -6.12
CA ARG A 197 17.83 -9.49 -5.56
C ARG A 197 17.87 -10.42 -4.34
N VAL A 198 16.81 -10.39 -3.50
CA VAL A 198 16.73 -11.18 -2.26
C VAL A 198 16.24 -12.61 -2.53
N PHE A 199 15.19 -12.75 -3.35
CA PHE A 199 14.49 -14.03 -3.57
C PHE A 199 14.86 -14.70 -4.90
N GLY A 200 15.74 -14.07 -5.68
CA GLY A 200 16.08 -14.51 -7.03
C GLY A 200 14.99 -14.14 -8.06
N SER A 201 15.32 -14.27 -9.33
CA SER A 201 14.49 -13.76 -10.44
C SER A 201 13.10 -14.42 -10.50
N LYS A 202 13.00 -15.71 -10.15
CA LYS A 202 11.74 -16.48 -10.23
C LYS A 202 10.71 -16.01 -9.20
N ALA A 203 11.06 -16.06 -7.92
CA ALA A 203 10.15 -15.70 -6.84
C ALA A 203 9.90 -14.19 -6.77
N GLY A 204 10.94 -13.38 -7.01
CA GLY A 204 10.87 -11.93 -6.88
C GLY A 204 9.86 -11.27 -7.81
N THR A 205 9.80 -11.66 -9.09
CA THR A 205 8.85 -11.08 -10.06
C THR A 205 7.40 -11.34 -9.67
N TYR A 206 7.06 -12.56 -9.25
CA TYR A 206 5.68 -12.89 -8.88
C TYR A 206 5.28 -12.33 -7.52
N LEU A 207 6.22 -12.30 -6.56
CA LEU A 207 5.99 -11.65 -5.28
C LEU A 207 5.77 -10.14 -5.46
N ALA A 208 6.58 -9.49 -6.30
CA ALA A 208 6.38 -8.09 -6.66
C ALA A 208 5.03 -7.84 -7.35
N ALA A 209 4.60 -8.75 -8.22
CA ALA A 209 3.31 -8.67 -8.88
C ALA A 209 2.14 -8.84 -7.89
N PHE A 210 2.25 -9.78 -6.95
CA PHE A 210 1.26 -9.99 -5.91
C PHE A 210 1.14 -8.78 -4.98
N LEU A 211 2.25 -8.33 -4.38
CA LEU A 211 2.26 -7.17 -3.48
C LEU A 211 1.87 -5.88 -4.21
N GLY A 212 2.39 -5.70 -5.42
CA GLY A 212 2.02 -4.56 -6.25
C GLY A 212 0.55 -4.57 -6.66
N GLY A 213 -0.02 -5.74 -6.95
CA GLY A 213 -1.45 -5.91 -7.23
C GLY A 213 -2.36 -5.52 -6.07
N LEU A 214 -1.92 -5.76 -4.81
CA LEU A 214 -2.62 -5.31 -3.60
C LEU A 214 -2.66 -3.78 -3.49
N VAL A 215 -1.59 -3.10 -3.89
CA VAL A 215 -1.48 -1.63 -3.78
C VAL A 215 -2.07 -0.95 -5.02
N SER A 216 -1.57 -1.31 -6.22
CA SER A 216 -2.05 -0.76 -7.52
C SER A 216 -1.66 -1.69 -8.66
N SER A 217 -2.64 -2.42 -9.19
CA SER A 217 -2.44 -3.31 -10.34
C SER A 217 -2.05 -2.56 -11.63
N THR A 218 -2.51 -1.32 -11.80
CA THR A 218 -2.15 -0.47 -12.95
C THR A 218 -0.69 -0.02 -12.87
N ALA A 219 -0.24 0.48 -11.70
CA ALA A 219 1.15 0.85 -11.48
C ALA A 219 2.08 -0.38 -11.63
N THR A 220 1.65 -1.54 -11.15
CA THR A 220 2.36 -2.82 -11.33
C THR A 220 2.49 -3.19 -12.81
N THR A 221 1.41 -3.05 -13.57
CA THR A 221 1.43 -3.29 -15.03
C THR A 221 2.43 -2.38 -15.73
N VAL A 222 2.46 -1.09 -15.39
CA VAL A 222 3.44 -0.13 -15.93
C VAL A 222 4.87 -0.55 -15.60
N SER A 223 5.14 -0.86 -14.34
CA SER A 223 6.46 -1.28 -13.87
C SER A 223 6.95 -2.55 -14.59
N LEU A 224 6.13 -3.60 -14.61
CA LEU A 224 6.46 -4.87 -15.25
C LEU A 224 6.57 -4.76 -16.78
N SER A 225 5.76 -3.90 -17.42
CA SER A 225 5.84 -3.66 -18.87
C SER A 225 7.15 -3.00 -19.26
N ARG A 226 7.62 -2.03 -18.46
CA ARG A 226 8.93 -1.39 -18.67
C ARG A 226 10.08 -2.36 -18.44
N LEU A 227 9.98 -3.15 -17.37
CA LEU A 227 10.96 -4.20 -17.10
C LEU A 227 11.08 -5.15 -18.29
N ALA A 228 9.96 -5.56 -18.89
CA ALA A 228 9.93 -6.44 -20.07
C ALA A 228 10.56 -5.82 -21.32
N LYS A 229 10.58 -4.48 -21.44
CA LYS A 229 11.20 -3.75 -22.55
C LYS A 229 12.71 -3.58 -22.37
N SER A 230 13.23 -3.63 -21.13
CA SER A 230 14.66 -3.52 -20.87
C SER A 230 15.39 -4.73 -21.47
N LYS A 231 16.61 -4.48 -22.00
CA LYS A 231 17.43 -5.53 -22.61
C LYS A 231 17.73 -6.62 -21.59
N GLY A 232 17.22 -7.82 -21.80
CA GLY A 232 17.44 -9.00 -20.96
C GLY A 232 16.26 -9.44 -20.10
N ALA A 233 15.19 -8.65 -19.94
CA ALA A 233 14.00 -9.12 -19.22
C ALA A 233 13.08 -9.97 -20.09
N SER A 234 12.52 -11.02 -19.52
CA SER A 234 11.65 -11.96 -20.26
C SER A 234 10.20 -11.47 -20.27
N THR A 235 9.65 -11.23 -21.47
CA THR A 235 8.21 -11.06 -21.64
C THR A 235 7.43 -12.28 -21.19
N ALA A 236 8.09 -13.46 -21.12
CA ALA A 236 7.50 -14.70 -20.64
C ALA A 236 7.16 -14.70 -19.16
N SER A 237 7.92 -14.01 -18.32
CA SER A 237 7.63 -13.85 -16.88
C SER A 237 6.75 -12.62 -16.59
N ALA A 238 6.88 -11.56 -17.38
CA ALA A 238 6.14 -10.32 -17.17
C ALA A 238 4.63 -10.47 -17.45
N ALA A 239 4.23 -11.17 -18.52
CA ALA A 239 2.83 -11.36 -18.86
C ALA A 239 2.03 -12.08 -17.75
N PRO A 240 2.43 -13.28 -17.25
CA PRO A 240 1.73 -13.91 -16.15
C PRO A 240 1.84 -13.13 -14.84
N ALA A 241 2.91 -12.38 -14.59
CA ALA A 241 3.02 -11.52 -13.42
C ALA A 241 1.98 -10.38 -13.46
N ILE A 242 1.76 -9.74 -14.60
CA ILE A 242 0.69 -8.75 -14.78
C ILE A 242 -0.68 -9.39 -14.56
N ALA A 243 -0.90 -10.63 -15.04
CA ALA A 243 -2.15 -11.36 -14.82
C ALA A 243 -2.37 -11.71 -13.34
N ILE A 244 -1.33 -12.05 -12.59
CA ILE A 244 -1.40 -12.23 -11.13
C ILE A 244 -1.83 -10.92 -10.45
N ALA A 245 -1.19 -9.78 -10.79
CA ALA A 245 -1.57 -8.49 -10.24
C ALA A 245 -3.03 -8.11 -10.55
N ASN A 246 -3.52 -8.47 -11.74
CA ASN A 246 -4.94 -8.31 -12.12
C ASN A 246 -5.87 -9.20 -11.29
N SER A 247 -5.51 -10.46 -11.08
CA SER A 247 -6.30 -11.39 -10.24
C SER A 247 -6.37 -10.90 -8.78
N VAL A 248 -5.28 -10.42 -8.22
CA VAL A 248 -5.24 -9.83 -6.88
C VAL A 248 -6.15 -8.60 -6.77
N MET A 249 -6.16 -7.74 -7.78
CA MET A 249 -7.08 -6.61 -7.85
C MET A 249 -8.55 -7.07 -7.86
N LEU A 250 -8.90 -8.10 -8.64
CA LEU A 250 -10.26 -8.64 -8.69
C LEU A 250 -10.71 -9.19 -7.33
N VAL A 251 -9.82 -9.83 -6.55
CA VAL A 251 -10.12 -10.23 -5.16
C VAL A 251 -10.47 -9.00 -4.33
N ARG A 252 -9.68 -7.91 -4.42
CA ARG A 252 -9.96 -6.66 -3.70
C ARG A 252 -11.32 -6.08 -4.09
N VAL A 253 -11.63 -6.04 -5.39
CA VAL A 253 -12.92 -5.56 -5.91
C VAL A 253 -14.09 -6.42 -5.39
N MET A 254 -13.93 -7.75 -5.30
CA MET A 254 -14.94 -8.64 -4.69
C MET A 254 -15.19 -8.32 -3.20
N VAL A 255 -14.13 -8.05 -2.43
CA VAL A 255 -14.26 -7.65 -1.02
C VAL A 255 -15.01 -6.32 -0.89
N LEU A 256 -14.69 -5.34 -1.74
CA LEU A 256 -15.37 -4.04 -1.76
C LEU A 256 -16.84 -4.18 -2.18
N ALA A 257 -17.13 -5.01 -3.20
CA ALA A 257 -18.50 -5.28 -3.65
C ALA A 257 -19.33 -5.95 -2.55
N PHE A 258 -18.75 -6.93 -1.86
CA PHE A 258 -19.40 -7.58 -0.71
C PHE A 258 -19.72 -6.58 0.40
N ALA A 259 -18.76 -5.73 0.77
CA ALA A 259 -18.93 -4.73 1.81
C ALA A 259 -19.96 -3.66 1.44
N ALA A 260 -20.03 -3.24 0.17
CA ALA A 260 -20.92 -2.20 -0.31
C ALA A 260 -22.36 -2.70 -0.54
N ALA A 261 -22.53 -3.84 -1.20
CA ALA A 261 -23.82 -4.35 -1.65
C ALA A 261 -24.58 -5.16 -0.57
N GLN A 262 -23.93 -5.64 0.48
CA GLN A 262 -24.52 -6.46 1.56
C GLN A 262 -25.48 -7.56 1.04
N GLY A 263 -26.78 -7.49 1.33
CA GLY A 263 -27.77 -8.51 0.93
C GLY A 263 -27.92 -8.75 -0.59
N SER A 264 -27.55 -7.77 -1.44
CA SER A 264 -27.63 -7.84 -2.91
C SER A 264 -26.31 -8.32 -3.54
N SER A 265 -25.36 -8.81 -2.76
CA SER A 265 -24.00 -9.11 -3.20
C SER A 265 -23.87 -10.41 -4.02
N ALA A 266 -24.76 -11.38 -3.88
CA ALA A 266 -24.59 -12.72 -4.46
C ALA A 266 -24.39 -12.71 -5.99
N THR A 267 -25.25 -12.00 -6.73
CA THR A 267 -25.15 -11.90 -8.20
C THR A 267 -23.85 -11.22 -8.63
N ILE A 268 -23.45 -10.16 -7.92
CA ILE A 268 -22.19 -9.42 -8.18
C ILE A 268 -20.99 -10.33 -7.92
N LEU A 269 -21.00 -11.08 -6.81
CA LEU A 269 -19.89 -11.96 -6.43
C LEU A 269 -19.76 -13.16 -7.37
N ILE A 270 -20.88 -13.73 -7.85
CA ILE A 270 -20.86 -14.82 -8.84
C ILE A 270 -20.26 -14.33 -10.15
N ALA A 271 -20.68 -13.17 -10.66
CA ALA A 271 -20.16 -12.62 -11.90
C ALA A 271 -18.66 -12.28 -11.80
N LEU A 272 -18.25 -11.58 -10.74
CA LEU A 272 -16.83 -11.27 -10.51
C LEU A 272 -16.01 -12.52 -10.22
N GLY A 273 -16.58 -13.51 -9.52
CA GLY A 273 -15.94 -14.79 -9.22
C GLY A 273 -15.61 -15.58 -10.50
N ALA A 274 -16.52 -15.57 -11.48
CA ALA A 274 -16.26 -16.17 -12.79
C ALA A 274 -15.10 -15.47 -13.52
N VAL A 275 -15.06 -14.14 -13.52
CA VAL A 275 -13.97 -13.36 -14.12
C VAL A 275 -12.65 -13.59 -13.38
N LEU A 276 -12.67 -13.64 -12.04
CA LEU A 276 -11.50 -13.94 -11.22
C LEU A 276 -10.97 -15.35 -11.49
N ALA A 277 -11.84 -16.37 -11.50
CA ALA A 277 -11.45 -17.74 -11.78
C ALA A 277 -10.79 -17.86 -13.16
N ALA A 278 -11.38 -17.24 -14.17
CA ALA A 278 -10.81 -17.17 -15.52
C ALA A 278 -9.45 -16.44 -15.55
N SER A 279 -9.31 -15.34 -14.81
CA SER A 279 -8.05 -14.60 -14.68
C SER A 279 -6.96 -15.43 -13.98
N ALA A 280 -7.31 -16.14 -12.90
CA ALA A 280 -6.41 -17.01 -12.17
C ALA A 280 -5.94 -18.21 -13.00
N VAL A 281 -6.85 -18.84 -13.75
CA VAL A 281 -6.53 -19.94 -14.70
C VAL A 281 -5.61 -19.43 -15.79
N GLY A 282 -5.89 -18.28 -16.38
CA GLY A 282 -5.04 -17.65 -17.39
C GLY A 282 -3.63 -17.33 -16.85
N ALA A 283 -3.56 -16.75 -15.64
CA ALA A 283 -2.29 -16.47 -14.98
C ALA A 283 -1.49 -17.75 -14.70
N ALA A 284 -2.14 -18.78 -14.14
CA ALA A 284 -1.52 -20.08 -13.86
C ALA A 284 -1.01 -20.76 -15.14
N GLY A 285 -1.84 -20.79 -16.20
CA GLY A 285 -1.44 -21.29 -17.52
C GLY A 285 -0.25 -20.53 -18.08
N GLY A 286 -0.25 -19.19 -17.97
CA GLY A 286 0.88 -18.36 -18.37
C GLY A 286 2.17 -18.68 -17.61
N VAL A 287 2.08 -18.92 -16.29
CA VAL A 287 3.23 -19.35 -15.46
C VAL A 287 3.77 -20.69 -15.91
N LEU A 288 2.89 -21.69 -16.11
CA LEU A 288 3.27 -23.05 -16.52
C LEU A 288 3.92 -23.07 -17.91
N LEU A 289 3.35 -22.36 -18.87
CA LEU A 289 3.85 -22.31 -20.25
C LEU A 289 5.18 -21.54 -20.38
N SER A 290 5.48 -20.67 -19.42
CA SER A 290 6.72 -19.86 -19.42
C SER A 290 7.96 -20.66 -19.00
N GLY A 291 7.84 -21.89 -18.48
CA GLY A 291 8.87 -22.62 -17.76
C GLY A 291 10.22 -22.85 -18.47
N LYS A 292 10.22 -23.14 -19.78
CA LYS A 292 11.46 -23.47 -20.53
C LYS A 292 12.17 -22.26 -21.17
N GLN A 293 11.47 -21.20 -21.53
CA GLN A 293 12.07 -19.96 -22.08
C GLN A 293 12.66 -19.04 -21.01
N ARG A 294 12.34 -19.31 -19.79
CA ARG A 294 12.59 -18.50 -18.61
C ARG A 294 14.04 -18.56 -18.15
N GLU A 295 14.69 -19.74 -18.15
CA GLU A 295 16.06 -19.91 -17.61
C GLU A 295 17.14 -19.14 -18.39
N LYS A 296 17.03 -19.04 -19.72
CA LYS A 296 18.00 -18.29 -20.54
C LYS A 296 17.83 -16.77 -20.40
N ALA A 297 16.61 -16.26 -20.25
CA ALA A 297 16.36 -14.82 -20.19
C ALA A 297 16.61 -14.23 -18.78
N GLU A 298 16.47 -15.03 -17.74
CA GLU A 298 16.64 -14.59 -16.34
C GLU A 298 18.12 -14.37 -15.97
N ALA A 299 19.02 -15.19 -16.50
CA ALA A 299 20.47 -15.01 -16.31
C ALA A 299 20.99 -13.67 -16.91
N ILE A 300 20.42 -13.25 -18.05
CA ILE A 300 20.78 -12.02 -18.76
C ILE A 300 20.12 -10.79 -18.09
N ALA A 301 18.92 -10.94 -17.51
CA ALA A 301 18.19 -9.84 -16.87
C ALA A 301 18.82 -9.37 -15.55
N ALA A 302 19.38 -10.29 -14.77
CA ALA A 302 20.05 -9.98 -13.50
C ALA A 302 21.32 -9.15 -13.71
N GLU A 303 22.00 -9.33 -14.83
CA GLU A 303 23.29 -8.67 -15.14
C GLU A 303 23.12 -7.25 -15.73
N ASN A 304 21.97 -6.97 -16.38
CA ASN A 304 21.76 -5.74 -17.17
C ASN A 304 20.78 -4.72 -16.56
N GLN A 305 20.30 -4.92 -15.33
CA GLN A 305 19.31 -4.04 -14.72
C GLN A 305 19.95 -2.72 -14.23
N LYS A 306 20.09 -1.79 -15.17
CA LYS A 306 20.55 -0.42 -14.91
C LYS A 306 19.36 0.47 -14.55
N ASN A 307 19.33 1.01 -13.33
CA ASN A 307 18.39 2.00 -12.78
C ASN A 307 16.93 1.55 -12.59
N PRO A 308 16.53 1.13 -11.38
CA PRO A 308 15.13 0.77 -11.05
C PRO A 308 14.20 2.00 -10.95
N THR A 309 14.71 3.22 -10.83
CA THR A 309 13.90 4.45 -10.65
C THR A 309 13.94 5.34 -11.88
N GLU A 310 13.18 4.97 -12.92
CA GLU A 310 12.97 5.86 -14.08
C GLU A 310 11.89 6.91 -13.76
N LEU A 311 12.24 7.97 -13.02
CA LEU A 311 11.35 9.09 -12.69
C LEU A 311 10.71 9.71 -13.94
N LYS A 312 11.47 9.87 -15.03
CA LYS A 312 10.95 10.41 -16.30
C LYS A 312 9.75 9.60 -16.80
N SER A 313 9.85 8.29 -16.76
CA SER A 313 8.77 7.40 -17.21
C SER A 313 7.58 7.40 -16.26
N ALA A 314 7.79 7.52 -14.94
CA ALA A 314 6.71 7.64 -13.96
C ALA A 314 5.94 8.96 -14.14
N LEU A 315 6.63 10.06 -14.45
CA LEU A 315 6.02 11.37 -14.74
C LEU A 315 5.21 11.35 -16.05
N ILE A 316 5.72 10.70 -17.11
CA ILE A 316 4.97 10.53 -18.36
C ILE A 316 3.67 9.76 -18.11
N PHE A 317 3.74 8.70 -17.28
CA PHE A 317 2.56 7.93 -16.93
C PHE A 317 1.57 8.74 -16.09
N ALA A 318 2.03 9.51 -15.10
CA ALA A 318 1.18 10.39 -14.31
C ALA A 318 0.50 11.46 -15.19
N GLY A 319 1.21 12.01 -16.16
CA GLY A 319 0.65 12.93 -17.15
C GLY A 319 -0.44 12.29 -18.01
N LEU A 320 -0.18 11.08 -18.54
CA LEU A 320 -1.19 10.31 -19.28
C LEU A 320 -2.42 10.00 -18.42
N PHE A 321 -2.20 9.61 -17.17
CA PHE A 321 -3.28 9.36 -16.23
C PHE A 321 -4.13 10.61 -15.95
N ALA A 322 -3.49 11.79 -15.84
CA ALA A 322 -4.19 13.08 -15.70
C ALA A 322 -5.11 13.37 -16.89
N VAL A 323 -4.62 13.14 -18.12
CA VAL A 323 -5.43 13.29 -19.35
C VAL A 323 -6.63 12.36 -19.32
N VAL A 324 -6.43 11.08 -18.98
CA VAL A 324 -7.52 10.10 -18.85
C VAL A 324 -8.53 10.53 -17.79
N GLN A 325 -8.10 11.06 -16.64
CA GLN A 325 -9.01 11.55 -15.61
C GLN A 325 -9.88 12.72 -16.09
N VAL A 326 -9.31 13.68 -16.80
CA VAL A 326 -10.08 14.80 -17.37
C VAL A 326 -11.13 14.28 -18.34
N LEU A 327 -10.76 13.35 -19.24
CA LEU A 327 -11.70 12.76 -20.20
C LEU A 327 -12.84 11.99 -19.52
N VAL A 328 -12.53 11.23 -18.45
CA VAL A 328 -13.53 10.48 -17.67
C VAL A 328 -14.54 11.43 -17.00
N ILE A 329 -14.07 12.50 -16.37
CA ILE A 329 -14.96 13.45 -15.67
C ILE A 329 -15.80 14.26 -16.65
N ALA A 330 -15.19 14.74 -17.74
CA ALA A 330 -15.93 15.39 -18.81
C ALA A 330 -17.03 14.49 -19.41
N GLY A 331 -16.71 13.19 -19.61
CA GLY A 331 -17.67 12.19 -20.07
C GLY A 331 -18.83 11.96 -19.08
N LYS A 332 -18.54 11.92 -17.77
CA LYS A 332 -19.57 11.74 -16.72
C LYS A 332 -20.57 12.90 -16.66
N GLU A 333 -20.12 14.13 -16.82
CA GLU A 333 -21.01 15.30 -16.84
C GLU A 333 -22.00 15.27 -18.01
N GLN A 334 -21.62 14.69 -19.15
CA GLN A 334 -22.42 14.60 -20.36
C GLN A 334 -23.45 13.46 -20.36
N LEU A 335 -23.21 12.34 -19.65
CA LEU A 335 -23.98 11.10 -19.75
C LEU A 335 -25.18 10.98 -18.82
N GLY A 336 -25.33 11.80 -17.79
CA GLY A 336 -26.45 11.81 -16.87
C GLY A 336 -26.80 10.44 -16.24
N ARG A 337 -28.04 10.27 -15.72
CA ARG A 337 -28.50 9.04 -15.07
C ARG A 337 -28.61 7.82 -16.01
N ALA A 338 -28.86 8.04 -17.30
CA ALA A 338 -28.98 6.96 -18.30
C ALA A 338 -27.63 6.31 -18.69
N GLY A 339 -26.52 6.87 -18.18
CA GLY A 339 -25.18 6.47 -18.59
C GLY A 339 -24.44 5.57 -17.62
N LEU A 340 -25.11 4.85 -16.68
CA LEU A 340 -24.42 4.00 -15.68
C LEU A 340 -23.35 3.07 -16.29
N PHE A 341 -23.66 2.43 -17.40
CA PHE A 341 -22.71 1.53 -18.08
C PHE A 341 -21.58 2.30 -18.75
N GLY A 342 -21.88 3.46 -19.33
CA GLY A 342 -20.88 4.37 -19.86
C GLY A 342 -19.95 4.92 -18.76
N ILE A 343 -20.52 5.31 -17.63
CA ILE A 343 -19.77 5.73 -16.44
C ILE A 343 -18.91 4.58 -15.90
N ALA A 344 -19.44 3.36 -15.88
CA ALA A 344 -18.70 2.19 -15.46
C ALA A 344 -17.50 1.91 -16.39
N ALA A 345 -17.71 1.97 -17.72
CA ALA A 345 -16.64 1.82 -18.69
C ALA A 345 -15.55 2.89 -18.52
N LEU A 346 -15.95 4.15 -18.41
CA LEU A 346 -15.01 5.27 -18.18
C LEU A 346 -14.26 5.16 -16.84
N SER A 347 -14.96 4.77 -15.78
CA SER A 347 -14.33 4.56 -14.46
C SER A 347 -13.31 3.42 -14.51
N GLY A 348 -13.61 2.33 -15.22
CA GLY A 348 -12.68 1.21 -15.42
C GLY A 348 -11.37 1.61 -16.08
N LEU A 349 -11.32 2.71 -16.84
CA LEU A 349 -10.06 3.23 -17.40
C LEU A 349 -9.07 3.68 -16.33
N THR A 350 -9.55 4.15 -15.19
CA THR A 350 -8.72 4.71 -14.12
C THR A 350 -8.68 3.84 -12.88
N ASP A 351 -9.85 3.55 -12.29
CA ASP A 351 -9.97 2.81 -11.04
C ASP A 351 -11.34 2.11 -10.95
N MET A 352 -11.32 0.89 -10.42
CA MET A 352 -12.53 0.10 -10.21
C MET A 352 -13.17 0.30 -8.84
N ASP A 353 -12.41 0.76 -7.84
CA ASP A 353 -12.87 0.79 -6.45
C ASP A 353 -14.07 1.75 -6.31
N ALA A 354 -13.97 2.96 -6.90
CA ALA A 354 -15.01 3.98 -6.81
C ALA A 354 -16.34 3.51 -7.43
N ILE A 355 -16.28 2.94 -8.64
CA ILE A 355 -17.49 2.45 -9.31
C ILE A 355 -18.10 1.24 -8.59
N THR A 356 -17.27 0.35 -8.05
CA THR A 356 -17.70 -0.82 -7.28
C THR A 356 -18.44 -0.40 -6.01
N LEU A 357 -17.87 0.52 -5.23
CA LEU A 357 -18.49 1.04 -4.01
C LEU A 357 -19.78 1.80 -4.30
N SER A 358 -19.78 2.67 -5.32
CA SER A 358 -20.95 3.44 -5.72
C SER A 358 -22.08 2.52 -6.19
N THR A 359 -21.81 1.63 -7.14
CA THR A 359 -22.83 0.73 -7.71
C THR A 359 -23.32 -0.32 -6.70
N GLY A 360 -22.42 -0.83 -5.86
CA GLY A 360 -22.78 -1.70 -4.74
C GLY A 360 -23.68 -1.00 -3.71
N GLY A 361 -23.40 0.27 -3.41
CA GLY A 361 -24.24 1.11 -2.56
C GLY A 361 -25.64 1.35 -3.16
N MET A 362 -25.72 1.64 -4.45
CA MET A 362 -27.00 1.78 -5.19
C MET A 362 -27.82 0.47 -5.18
N ALA A 363 -27.17 -0.67 -5.35
CA ALA A 363 -27.82 -1.98 -5.26
C ALA A 363 -28.37 -2.24 -3.84
N ARG A 364 -27.62 -1.86 -2.80
CA ARG A 364 -28.07 -1.95 -1.41
C ARG A 364 -29.25 -1.03 -1.13
N ALA A 365 -29.25 0.18 -1.68
CA ALA A 365 -30.35 1.14 -1.54
C ALA A 365 -31.60 0.76 -2.36
N GLY A 366 -31.52 -0.25 -3.22
CA GLY A 366 -32.61 -0.64 -4.12
C GLY A 366 -32.79 0.30 -5.31
N GLU A 367 -31.83 1.19 -5.57
CA GLU A 367 -31.85 2.13 -6.70
C GLU A 367 -31.57 1.44 -8.03
N VAL A 368 -30.81 0.33 -8.00
CA VAL A 368 -30.56 -0.59 -9.11
C VAL A 368 -30.68 -2.03 -8.63
N ASP A 369 -31.09 -2.91 -9.50
CA ASP A 369 -31.10 -4.35 -9.23
C ASP A 369 -29.69 -4.96 -9.22
N GLY A 370 -29.52 -6.10 -8.58
CA GLY A 370 -28.23 -6.76 -8.46
C GLY A 370 -27.59 -7.17 -9.78
N ALA A 371 -28.42 -7.48 -10.82
CA ALA A 371 -27.92 -7.81 -12.15
C ALA A 371 -27.35 -6.58 -12.84
N THR A 372 -28.05 -5.45 -12.83
CA THR A 372 -27.56 -4.16 -13.36
C THR A 372 -26.26 -3.72 -12.68
N ALA A 373 -26.19 -3.86 -11.34
CA ALA A 373 -24.98 -3.56 -10.58
C ALA A 373 -23.82 -4.47 -11.00
N ALA A 374 -24.05 -5.78 -11.14
CA ALA A 374 -23.05 -6.73 -11.57
C ALA A 374 -22.53 -6.42 -12.98
N ILE A 375 -23.43 -6.13 -13.92
CA ILE A 375 -23.08 -5.76 -15.31
C ILE A 375 -22.17 -4.52 -15.29
N ALA A 376 -22.53 -3.47 -14.56
CA ALA A 376 -21.73 -2.25 -14.49
C ALA A 376 -20.30 -2.52 -13.95
N ILE A 377 -20.18 -3.29 -12.87
CA ILE A 377 -18.87 -3.62 -12.29
C ILE A 377 -18.04 -4.51 -13.24
N VAL A 378 -18.68 -5.47 -13.94
CA VAL A 378 -18.01 -6.34 -14.93
C VAL A 378 -17.56 -5.52 -16.16
N ILE A 379 -18.35 -4.55 -16.62
CA ILE A 379 -17.94 -3.61 -17.69
C ILE A 379 -16.67 -2.85 -17.25
N ALA A 380 -16.65 -2.34 -16.02
CA ALA A 380 -15.47 -1.66 -15.49
C ALA A 380 -14.25 -2.61 -15.44
N ALA A 381 -14.44 -3.89 -15.06
CA ALA A 381 -13.38 -4.90 -15.03
C ALA A 381 -12.80 -5.19 -16.41
N ILE A 382 -13.67 -5.32 -17.42
CA ILE A 382 -13.26 -5.50 -18.82
C ILE A 382 -12.44 -4.30 -19.28
N MET A 383 -12.94 -3.08 -19.07
CA MET A 383 -12.24 -1.85 -19.48
C MET A 383 -10.89 -1.70 -18.78
N ASN A 384 -10.82 -1.99 -17.48
CA ASN A 384 -9.56 -1.97 -16.74
C ASN A 384 -8.55 -3.01 -17.25
N THR A 385 -9.03 -4.19 -17.66
CA THR A 385 -8.19 -5.23 -18.26
C THR A 385 -7.67 -4.80 -19.64
N LEU A 386 -8.51 -4.15 -20.46
CA LEU A 386 -8.13 -3.61 -21.76
C LEU A 386 -7.09 -2.48 -21.65
N VAL A 387 -7.25 -1.60 -20.66
CA VAL A 387 -6.24 -0.56 -20.37
C VAL A 387 -4.89 -1.16 -20.01
N LYS A 388 -4.85 -2.23 -19.20
CA LYS A 388 -3.60 -2.93 -18.88
C LYS A 388 -2.97 -3.56 -20.12
N LEU A 389 -3.78 -4.08 -21.02
CA LEU A 389 -3.30 -4.61 -22.30
C LEU A 389 -2.71 -3.50 -23.18
N ALA A 390 -3.36 -2.33 -23.24
CA ALA A 390 -2.86 -1.17 -23.96
C ALA A 390 -1.53 -0.64 -23.34
N ILE A 391 -1.44 -0.59 -22.01
CA ILE A 391 -0.21 -0.23 -21.28
C ILE A 391 0.91 -1.23 -21.61
N ALA A 392 0.62 -2.54 -21.59
CA ALA A 392 1.58 -3.57 -21.92
C ALA A 392 2.09 -3.45 -23.38
N GLY A 393 1.21 -3.12 -24.31
CA GLY A 393 1.56 -2.89 -25.72
C GLY A 393 2.43 -1.66 -25.93
N SER A 394 2.04 -0.53 -25.33
CA SER A 394 2.73 0.75 -25.50
C SER A 394 4.08 0.81 -24.78
N LEU A 395 4.16 0.30 -23.55
CA LEU A 395 5.36 0.36 -22.74
C LEU A 395 6.24 -0.88 -22.83
N GLY A 396 5.64 -2.07 -22.99
CA GLY A 396 6.34 -3.36 -23.02
C GLY A 396 6.60 -3.93 -24.41
N GLY A 397 5.87 -3.41 -25.42
CA GLY A 397 5.98 -3.82 -26.83
C GLY A 397 5.03 -4.94 -27.22
N GLY A 398 4.92 -5.19 -28.56
CA GLY A 398 3.92 -6.11 -29.15
C GLY A 398 4.03 -7.55 -28.65
N ALA A 399 5.22 -8.04 -28.37
CA ALA A 399 5.42 -9.40 -27.85
C ALA A 399 4.81 -9.59 -26.44
N LEU A 400 4.90 -8.59 -25.56
CA LEU A 400 4.26 -8.62 -24.27
C LEU A 400 2.74 -8.51 -24.41
N ALA A 401 2.26 -7.58 -25.27
CA ALA A 401 0.84 -7.41 -25.53
C ALA A 401 0.19 -8.69 -26.09
N ALA A 402 0.83 -9.38 -27.02
CA ALA A 402 0.32 -10.63 -27.59
C ALA A 402 0.21 -11.73 -26.52
N ARG A 403 1.23 -11.93 -25.69
CA ARG A 403 1.21 -12.92 -24.60
C ARG A 403 0.18 -12.59 -23.53
N LEU A 404 0.14 -11.34 -23.10
CA LEU A 404 -0.83 -10.88 -22.11
C LEU A 404 -2.26 -10.95 -22.67
N GLY A 405 -2.45 -10.60 -23.95
CA GLY A 405 -3.71 -10.73 -24.64
C GLY A 405 -4.22 -12.17 -24.68
N ALA A 406 -3.35 -13.13 -24.96
CA ALA A 406 -3.70 -14.56 -24.91
C ALA A 406 -4.15 -14.99 -23.50
N ILE A 407 -3.49 -14.50 -22.43
CA ILE A 407 -3.88 -14.77 -21.05
C ILE A 407 -5.22 -14.08 -20.71
N PHE A 408 -5.41 -12.84 -21.15
CA PHE A 408 -6.59 -12.04 -20.86
C PHE A 408 -7.83 -12.41 -21.69
N LEU A 409 -7.70 -13.24 -22.72
CA LEU A 409 -8.85 -13.77 -23.45
C LEU A 409 -9.85 -14.49 -22.53
N LEU A 410 -9.36 -15.28 -21.57
CA LEU A 410 -10.22 -16.00 -20.65
C LEU A 410 -11.05 -15.07 -19.74
N PRO A 411 -10.48 -14.14 -18.98
CA PRO A 411 -11.27 -13.23 -18.14
C PRO A 411 -12.14 -12.26 -18.96
N LEU A 412 -11.72 -11.84 -20.15
CA LEU A 412 -12.55 -11.01 -21.04
C LEU A 412 -13.76 -11.80 -21.55
N ALA A 413 -13.56 -13.04 -22.00
CA ALA A 413 -14.65 -13.92 -22.41
C ALA A 413 -15.62 -14.21 -21.26
N ALA A 414 -15.09 -14.52 -20.06
CA ALA A 414 -15.91 -14.74 -18.87
C ALA A 414 -16.73 -13.48 -18.50
N GLY A 415 -16.14 -12.30 -18.61
CA GLY A 415 -16.84 -11.03 -18.39
C GLY A 415 -17.97 -10.80 -19.40
N VAL A 416 -17.72 -11.03 -20.67
CA VAL A 416 -18.75 -10.92 -21.72
C VAL A 416 -19.89 -11.93 -21.50
N ILE A 417 -19.55 -13.19 -21.19
CA ILE A 417 -20.54 -14.23 -20.88
C ILE A 417 -21.37 -13.83 -19.65
N ALA A 418 -20.74 -13.31 -18.61
CA ALA A 418 -21.45 -12.83 -17.42
C ALA A 418 -22.42 -11.69 -17.74
N ILE A 419 -22.04 -10.73 -18.59
CA ILE A 419 -22.93 -9.65 -19.01
C ILE A 419 -24.11 -10.21 -19.80
N VAL A 420 -23.86 -11.06 -20.79
CA VAL A 420 -24.94 -11.65 -21.63
C VAL A 420 -25.90 -12.48 -20.78
N SER A 421 -25.39 -13.36 -19.90
CA SER A 421 -26.23 -14.18 -19.05
C SER A 421 -27.11 -13.35 -18.10
N LEU A 422 -26.54 -12.28 -17.50
CA LEU A 422 -27.28 -11.39 -16.62
C LEU A 422 -28.32 -10.53 -17.33
N SER A 423 -28.05 -10.11 -18.58
CA SER A 423 -29.01 -9.34 -19.37
C SER A 423 -30.24 -10.20 -19.77
N VAL A 424 -30.03 -11.48 -20.11
CA VAL A 424 -31.13 -12.41 -20.43
C VAL A 424 -32.00 -12.69 -19.21
N VAL A 425 -31.39 -12.95 -18.04
CA VAL A 425 -32.14 -13.20 -16.79
C VAL A 425 -32.89 -11.95 -16.33
N GLY A 426 -32.34 -10.74 -16.54
CA GLY A 426 -32.98 -9.49 -16.21
C GLY A 426 -34.24 -9.21 -17.06
N ASP A 427 -34.21 -9.56 -18.35
CA ASP A 427 -35.37 -9.43 -19.25
C ASP A 427 -36.53 -10.38 -18.88
N ASP A 428 -36.22 -11.61 -18.43
CA ASP A 428 -37.23 -12.57 -17.97
C ASP A 428 -37.87 -12.19 -16.63
N ALA A 429 -37.13 -11.55 -15.77
CA ALA A 429 -37.65 -11.03 -14.50
C ALA A 429 -38.58 -9.81 -14.71
N GLY A 430 -38.31 -8.99 -15.73
CA GLY A 430 -39.16 -7.83 -16.10
C GLY A 430 -40.47 -8.23 -16.78
N LYS A 431 -40.60 -9.45 -17.27
CA LYS A 431 -41.84 -9.98 -17.91
C LYS A 431 -42.77 -10.68 -16.94
N LYS A 432 -42.34 -10.93 -15.70
CA LYS A 432 -43.22 -11.49 -14.62
C LYS A 432 -43.85 -10.38 -13.82
N GLU A 433 -45.11 -10.07 -14.19
CA GLU A 433 -46.20 -9.37 -13.51
C GLU A 433 -46.02 -7.94 -12.97
N PRO A 434 -46.97 -7.06 -13.34
CA PRO A 434 -47.21 -5.84 -12.55
C PRO A 434 -47.61 -6.31 -11.15
N ARG A 435 -46.91 -5.87 -10.11
CA ARG A 435 -47.38 -6.01 -8.74
C ARG A 435 -48.74 -5.35 -8.69
N GLU A 436 -49.81 -6.14 -8.54
CA GLU A 436 -51.10 -5.68 -8.11
C GLU A 436 -50.89 -4.82 -6.87
N GLN A 437 -51.20 -3.55 -6.98
CA GLN A 437 -51.33 -2.68 -5.82
C GLN A 437 -52.40 -3.27 -4.95
N PRO A 438 -52.17 -3.51 -3.64
CA PRO A 438 -53.25 -3.98 -2.76
C PRO A 438 -54.35 -2.93 -2.80
N ALA A 439 -55.51 -3.36 -3.33
CA ALA A 439 -56.74 -2.57 -3.31
C ALA A 439 -57.06 -2.26 -1.84
N GLY A 440 -56.95 -1.00 -1.42
CA GLY A 440 -57.36 -0.64 -0.08
C GLY A 440 -56.76 0.61 0.56
N TRP A 441 -56.12 1.50 -0.15
CA TRP A 441 -55.77 2.82 0.41
C TRP A 441 -56.65 3.90 -0.23
N THR A 442 -57.84 4.13 0.36
CA THR A 442 -58.61 5.35 0.14
C THR A 442 -57.96 6.47 0.95
N VAL A 443 -57.39 7.47 0.25
CA VAL A 443 -56.94 8.71 0.87
C VAL A 443 -58.14 9.42 1.49
N PRO A 444 -58.15 9.74 2.80
CA PRO A 444 -59.22 10.55 3.37
C PRO A 444 -59.19 11.95 2.74
N ALA A 445 -60.33 12.38 2.24
CA ALA A 445 -60.49 13.74 1.68
C ALA A 445 -60.15 14.79 2.74
N VAL A 446 -59.14 15.59 2.48
CA VAL A 446 -58.78 16.79 3.27
C VAL A 446 -59.87 17.82 3.03
N THR A 447 -60.80 18.01 3.98
CA THR A 447 -61.74 19.13 4.02
C THR A 447 -60.94 20.42 4.29
N PRO A 448 -61.15 21.50 3.50
CA PRO A 448 -60.49 22.78 3.76
C PRO A 448 -61.15 23.40 5.02
N ARG A 449 -60.37 23.56 6.09
CA ARG A 449 -60.79 24.39 7.24
C ARG A 449 -60.89 25.84 6.79
N GLY A 450 -62.16 26.34 6.91
CA GLY A 450 -62.51 27.72 6.65
C GLY A 450 -61.71 28.70 7.53
N ARG A 451 -61.34 29.81 6.91
CA ARG A 451 -60.93 31.03 7.59
C ARG A 451 -62.14 31.58 8.37
N ASN A 452 -61.99 31.82 9.63
CA ASN A 452 -62.79 32.81 10.37
C ASN A 452 -61.83 33.80 11.01
N VAL A 453 -62.00 35.03 10.56
CA VAL A 453 -61.87 36.36 11.20
C VAL A 453 -60.84 36.52 12.32
#